data_79e6d9b24d0c29bae66c359156fa7dfb
#
_entry.id   79e6d9b24d0c29bae66c359156fa7dfb
#
_cell.length_a   1.000
_cell.length_b   1.000
_cell.length_c   1.000
_cell.angle_alpha   90.00
_cell.angle_beta   90.00
_cell.angle_gamma   90.00
#
_symmetry.space_group_name_H-M   'P 1'
#
loop_
_entity.id
_entity.type
_entity.pdbx_description
1 polymer ?
#
loop_
_entity_poly.entity_id
_entity_poly.type
_entity_poly.pdbx_seq_one_letter_code
_entity_poly.pdbx_strand_id
1 'polypeptide(L)'
;LEESPCPAVSDGLRRRMGEAAIKAAQAAGYTNAGTVEFLLDQKGRFYFIEMNARVQVEHPVTEMLTGIDIVREQIRIAAGEKLRHEQGRIWFHGHAIECRILAADGERGFRPSPGTITRWEVPSGPGVRIDTGVTAGSVVSSYYDPMIAKVICWDQTRDSCIERMEATLRGMRIE
;
A
#
# COMPACT_ATOMS: atom_id res chain seq x y z
N LEU A 1 0.98 -4.27 7.77
CA LEU A 1 -0.18 -3.38 7.80
C LEU A 1 0.29 -1.96 7.55
N GLU A 2 -0.33 -1.29 6.63
CA GLU A 2 -0.03 0.08 6.20
C GLU A 2 -1.29 0.95 6.26
N GLU A 3 -1.13 2.23 6.59
CA GLU A 3 -2.25 3.18 6.58
C GLU A 3 -1.85 4.55 6.02
N SER A 4 -2.81 5.24 5.44
CA SER A 4 -2.66 6.62 4.96
C SER A 4 -3.98 7.39 5.16
N PRO A 5 -3.90 8.69 5.56
CA PRO A 5 -2.71 9.40 6.01
C PRO A 5 -2.20 8.88 7.37
N CYS A 6 -0.91 9.05 7.63
CA CYS A 6 -0.31 8.63 8.90
C CYS A 6 -0.81 9.53 10.06
N PRO A 7 -1.42 8.96 11.11
CA PRO A 7 -1.99 9.73 12.22
C PRO A 7 -0.94 10.44 13.09
N ALA A 8 0.32 9.99 13.04
CA ALA A 8 1.43 10.61 13.78
C ALA A 8 2.05 11.81 13.06
N VAL A 9 1.64 12.09 11.82
CA VAL A 9 2.26 13.12 10.97
C VAL A 9 1.27 14.27 10.74
N SER A 10 1.57 15.44 11.32
CA SER A 10 0.81 16.66 11.04
C SER A 10 1.02 17.14 9.60
N ASP A 11 0.08 17.95 9.07
CA ASP A 11 0.18 18.51 7.72
C ASP A 11 1.48 19.28 7.47
N GLY A 12 1.94 20.05 8.46
CA GLY A 12 3.21 20.80 8.37
C GLY A 12 4.42 19.86 8.32
N LEU A 13 4.41 18.78 9.09
CA LEU A 13 5.47 17.77 9.05
C LEU A 13 5.45 17.00 7.74
N ARG A 14 4.27 16.59 7.29
CA ARG A 14 4.08 15.91 6.01
C ARG A 14 4.63 16.73 4.84
N ARG A 15 4.34 18.03 4.81
CA ARG A 15 4.87 18.91 3.77
C ARG A 15 6.40 18.92 3.77
N ARG A 16 7.04 19.09 4.92
CA ARG A 16 8.50 19.07 5.02
C ARG A 16 9.13 17.75 4.59
N MET A 17 8.49 16.63 4.97
CA MET A 17 8.94 15.29 4.53
C MET A 17 8.79 15.13 3.01
N GLY A 18 7.67 15.56 2.44
CA GLY A 18 7.45 15.55 0.99
C GLY A 18 8.46 16.41 0.23
N GLU A 19 8.76 17.62 0.72
CA GLU A 19 9.78 18.49 0.13
C GLU A 19 11.18 17.85 0.17
N ALA A 20 11.51 17.15 1.27
CA ALA A 20 12.77 16.43 1.40
C ALA A 20 12.83 15.25 0.43
N ALA A 21 11.72 14.51 0.26
CA ALA A 21 11.63 13.40 -0.69
C ALA A 21 11.81 13.90 -2.14
N ILE A 22 11.16 14.99 -2.51
CA ILE A 22 11.30 15.62 -3.84
C ILE A 22 12.75 16.02 -4.10
N LYS A 23 13.41 16.66 -3.12
CA LYS A 23 14.82 17.05 -3.24
C LYS A 23 15.74 15.85 -3.43
N ALA A 24 15.50 14.74 -2.71
CA ALA A 24 16.27 13.51 -2.86
C ALA A 24 16.13 12.93 -4.28
N ALA A 25 14.89 12.81 -4.78
CA ALA A 25 14.61 12.32 -6.12
C ALA A 25 15.23 13.21 -7.22
N GLN A 26 15.13 14.53 -7.07
CA GLN A 26 15.72 15.50 -8.00
C GLN A 26 17.26 15.42 -8.01
N ALA A 27 17.89 15.29 -6.84
CA ALA A 27 19.35 15.16 -6.73
C ALA A 27 19.86 13.87 -7.40
N ALA A 28 19.06 12.80 -7.37
CA ALA A 28 19.34 11.55 -8.06
C ALA A 28 19.02 11.57 -9.56
N GLY A 29 18.39 12.65 -10.07
CA GLY A 29 17.88 12.69 -11.45
C GLY A 29 16.83 11.64 -11.74
N TYR A 30 16.10 11.19 -10.71
CA TYR A 30 15.15 10.09 -10.85
C TYR A 30 13.86 10.52 -11.54
N THR A 31 13.40 9.66 -12.44
CA THR A 31 12.11 9.78 -13.12
C THR A 31 11.29 8.51 -12.88
N ASN A 32 9.97 8.63 -12.96
CA ASN A 32 8.97 7.59 -12.69
C ASN A 32 8.57 7.51 -11.22
N ALA A 33 7.76 6.50 -10.84
CA ALA A 33 7.29 6.33 -9.48
C ALA A 33 8.38 5.76 -8.57
N GLY A 34 8.46 6.28 -7.37
CA GLY A 34 9.39 5.82 -6.35
C GLY A 34 8.90 6.24 -4.97
N THR A 35 9.56 5.74 -3.95
CA THR A 35 9.24 6.04 -2.54
C THR A 35 10.49 6.42 -1.80
N VAL A 36 10.42 7.49 -1.00
CA VAL A 36 11.48 7.87 -0.06
C VAL A 36 11.03 7.51 1.35
N GLU A 37 11.83 6.72 2.04
CA GLU A 37 11.55 6.24 3.38
C GLU A 37 12.24 7.10 4.44
N PHE A 38 11.50 7.38 5.51
CA PHE A 38 11.97 8.16 6.64
C PHE A 38 11.65 7.46 7.96
N LEU A 39 12.57 7.55 8.91
CA LEU A 39 12.25 7.32 10.33
C LEU A 39 11.74 8.62 10.94
N LEU A 40 10.67 8.53 11.73
CA LEU A 40 10.13 9.63 12.53
C LEU A 40 10.32 9.32 14.01
N ASP A 41 11.00 10.23 14.73
CA ASP A 41 11.15 10.11 16.19
C ASP A 41 9.95 10.73 16.94
N GLN A 42 9.88 10.44 18.24
CA GLN A 42 8.82 10.96 19.12
C GLN A 42 8.83 12.50 19.26
N LYS A 43 9.91 13.16 18.86
CA LYS A 43 10.04 14.62 18.88
C LYS A 43 9.64 15.27 17.55
N GLY A 44 9.14 14.51 16.60
CA GLY A 44 8.73 14.98 15.28
C GLY A 44 9.91 15.31 14.35
N ARG A 45 11.10 14.75 14.62
CA ARG A 45 12.25 14.85 13.71
C ARG A 45 12.24 13.62 12.81
N PHE A 46 12.47 13.81 11.52
CA PHE A 46 12.53 12.72 10.55
C PHE A 46 13.94 12.57 9.97
N TYR A 47 14.28 11.34 9.65
CA TYR A 47 15.61 10.95 9.17
C TYR A 47 15.45 10.11 7.92
N PHE A 48 16.18 10.46 6.86
CA PHE A 48 16.21 9.69 5.61
C PHE A 48 16.78 8.30 5.85
N ILE A 49 16.13 7.28 5.30
CA ILE A 49 16.62 5.89 5.28
C ILE A 49 17.11 5.55 3.90
N GLU A 50 16.20 5.49 2.94
CA GLU A 50 16.49 5.09 1.57
C GLU A 50 15.47 5.64 0.57
N MET A 51 15.77 5.48 -0.71
CA MET A 51 14.84 5.69 -1.80
C MET A 51 14.68 4.39 -2.59
N ASN A 52 13.45 3.92 -2.69
CA ASN A 52 13.09 2.79 -3.52
C ASN A 52 12.69 3.29 -4.92
N ALA A 53 13.50 2.98 -5.93
CA ALA A 53 13.28 3.37 -7.33
C ALA A 53 12.30 2.41 -8.03
N ARG A 54 11.15 2.19 -7.43
CA ARG A 54 10.08 1.30 -7.88
C ARG A 54 8.77 1.63 -7.17
N VAL A 55 7.66 1.06 -7.66
CA VAL A 55 6.42 1.01 -6.89
C VAL A 55 6.60 0.10 -5.67
N GLN A 56 5.97 0.43 -4.55
CA GLN A 56 5.95 -0.39 -3.34
C GLN A 56 4.65 -1.19 -3.23
N VAL A 57 4.66 -2.21 -2.36
CA VAL A 57 3.50 -3.07 -2.12
C VAL A 57 2.30 -2.24 -1.67
N GLU A 58 2.53 -1.26 -0.80
CA GLU A 58 1.55 -0.42 -0.14
C GLU A 58 1.06 0.79 -0.96
N HIS A 59 1.42 0.90 -2.25
CA HIS A 59 0.90 1.98 -3.12
C HIS A 59 -0.64 2.10 -3.14
N PRO A 60 -1.42 1.02 -2.94
CA PRO A 60 -2.87 1.11 -2.97
C PRO A 60 -3.49 2.05 -1.95
N VAL A 61 -2.88 2.25 -0.76
CA VAL A 61 -3.44 3.21 0.21
C VAL A 61 -3.40 4.65 -0.33
N THR A 62 -2.36 4.99 -1.10
CA THR A 62 -2.27 6.29 -1.79
C THR A 62 -3.29 6.39 -2.92
N GLU A 63 -3.45 5.32 -3.71
CA GLU A 63 -4.41 5.27 -4.82
C GLU A 63 -5.85 5.44 -4.32
N MET A 64 -6.21 4.78 -3.22
CA MET A 64 -7.55 4.87 -2.62
C MET A 64 -7.88 6.28 -2.11
N LEU A 65 -6.88 7.03 -1.64
CA LEU A 65 -7.07 8.40 -1.15
C LEU A 65 -7.11 9.44 -2.25
N THR A 66 -6.35 9.23 -3.33
CA THR A 66 -6.12 10.23 -4.37
C THR A 66 -6.91 9.98 -5.65
N GLY A 67 -7.36 8.74 -5.86
CA GLY A 67 -7.96 8.31 -7.12
C GLY A 67 -6.94 8.21 -8.27
N ILE A 68 -5.65 8.28 -7.99
CA ILE A 68 -4.58 8.21 -8.99
C ILE A 68 -4.06 6.77 -9.06
N ASP A 69 -4.14 6.14 -10.23
CA ASP A 69 -3.56 4.83 -10.52
C ASP A 69 -2.05 4.99 -10.79
N ILE A 70 -1.25 4.68 -9.78
CA ILE A 70 0.21 4.87 -9.81
C ILE A 70 0.86 3.95 -10.86
N VAL A 71 0.41 2.71 -10.96
CA VAL A 71 0.95 1.74 -11.94
C VAL A 71 0.66 2.19 -13.37
N ARG A 72 -0.55 2.71 -13.63
CA ARG A 72 -0.90 3.29 -14.92
C ARG A 72 -0.01 4.48 -15.26
N GLU A 73 0.24 5.37 -14.30
CA GLU A 73 1.12 6.51 -14.51
C GLU A 73 2.57 6.08 -14.75
N GLN A 74 3.06 5.02 -14.08
CA GLN A 74 4.38 4.44 -14.39
C GLN A 74 4.50 4.01 -15.86
N ILE A 75 3.49 3.30 -16.38
CA ILE A 75 3.45 2.83 -17.76
C ILE A 75 3.45 4.01 -18.73
N ARG A 76 2.66 5.04 -18.45
CA ARG A 76 2.59 6.25 -19.28
C ARG A 76 3.91 7.00 -19.32
N ILE A 77 4.55 7.19 -18.17
CA ILE A 77 5.85 7.85 -18.08
C ILE A 77 6.90 7.04 -18.83
N ALA A 78 6.90 5.70 -18.69
CA ALA A 78 7.80 4.83 -19.45
C ALA A 78 7.55 4.88 -20.96
N ALA A 79 6.33 5.17 -21.40
CA ALA A 79 5.99 5.42 -22.80
C ALA A 79 6.37 6.84 -23.28
N GLY A 80 6.99 7.68 -22.44
CA GLY A 80 7.41 9.03 -22.76
C GLY A 80 6.33 10.10 -22.55
N GLU A 81 5.19 9.77 -21.96
CA GLU A 81 4.15 10.75 -21.62
C GLU A 81 4.58 11.58 -20.41
N LYS A 82 4.14 12.83 -20.38
CA LYS A 82 4.29 13.69 -19.18
C LYS A 82 3.25 13.32 -18.14
N LEU A 83 3.66 13.41 -16.87
CA LEU A 83 2.71 13.28 -15.75
C LEU A 83 1.57 14.29 -15.89
N ARG A 84 0.33 13.81 -15.77
CA ARG A 84 -0.89 14.62 -15.98
C ARG A 84 -1.41 15.29 -14.72
N HIS A 85 -0.82 14.98 -13.57
CA HIS A 85 -1.22 15.45 -12.26
C HIS A 85 -0.33 16.61 -11.80
N GLU A 86 -0.97 17.68 -11.33
CA GLU A 86 -0.31 18.81 -10.68
C GLU A 86 -0.35 18.60 -9.17
N GLN A 87 0.77 18.72 -8.48
CA GLN A 87 0.89 18.49 -7.04
C GLN A 87 -0.16 19.27 -6.23
N GLY A 88 -0.43 20.51 -6.58
CA GLY A 88 -1.40 21.35 -5.88
C GLY A 88 -2.87 20.98 -6.07
N ARG A 89 -3.15 20.03 -6.97
CA ARG A 89 -4.51 19.53 -7.27
C ARG A 89 -4.76 18.12 -6.76
N ILE A 90 -3.81 17.54 -6.05
CA ILE A 90 -3.97 16.21 -5.46
C ILE A 90 -4.59 16.37 -4.09
N TRP A 91 -5.79 15.82 -3.92
CA TRP A 91 -6.53 15.85 -2.67
C TRP A 91 -6.56 14.45 -2.04
N PHE A 92 -6.51 14.43 -0.72
CA PHE A 92 -6.68 13.21 0.07
C PHE A 92 -8.11 13.18 0.61
N HIS A 93 -8.82 12.09 0.35
CA HIS A 93 -10.17 11.87 0.82
C HIS A 93 -10.24 10.64 1.72
N GLY A 94 -10.68 10.84 2.97
CA GLY A 94 -10.88 9.74 3.90
C GLY A 94 -9.59 9.15 4.45
N HIS A 95 -9.65 7.87 4.75
CA HIS A 95 -8.56 7.06 5.31
C HIS A 95 -8.51 5.71 4.62
N ALA A 96 -7.31 5.21 4.35
CA ALA A 96 -7.11 3.89 3.74
C ALA A 96 -6.15 3.05 4.57
N ILE A 97 -6.46 1.77 4.70
CA ILE A 97 -5.64 0.78 5.41
C ILE A 97 -5.41 -0.40 4.46
N GLU A 98 -4.19 -0.92 4.42
CA GLU A 98 -3.83 -2.13 3.70
C GLU A 98 -3.36 -3.21 4.67
N CYS A 99 -3.82 -4.45 4.47
CA CYS A 99 -3.29 -5.64 5.13
C CYS A 99 -2.77 -6.60 4.07
N ARG A 100 -1.53 -7.07 4.24
CA ARG A 100 -0.94 -8.15 3.42
C ARG A 100 -1.42 -9.49 3.95
N ILE A 101 -1.91 -10.34 3.07
CA ILE A 101 -2.33 -11.71 3.38
C ILE A 101 -1.22 -12.65 2.96
N LEU A 102 -0.72 -13.43 3.91
CA LEU A 102 0.41 -14.31 3.72
C LEU A 102 -0.03 -15.77 3.88
N ALA A 103 0.43 -16.65 3.00
CA ALA A 103 0.34 -18.09 3.18
C ALA A 103 1.38 -18.52 4.23
N ALA A 104 1.01 -18.40 5.50
CA ALA A 104 1.89 -18.64 6.65
C ALA A 104 1.13 -19.40 7.74
N ASP A 105 1.82 -20.32 8.40
CA ASP A 105 1.29 -21.12 9.51
C ASP A 105 1.46 -20.37 10.84
N GLY A 106 0.35 -19.83 11.36
CA GLY A 106 0.32 -19.08 12.61
C GLY A 106 0.65 -19.92 13.85
N GLU A 107 0.37 -21.23 13.82
CA GLU A 107 0.68 -22.13 14.94
C GLU A 107 2.16 -22.50 15.00
N ARG A 108 2.86 -22.35 13.88
CA ARG A 108 4.31 -22.62 13.75
C ARG A 108 5.16 -21.37 13.60
N GLY A 109 4.74 -20.27 14.25
CA GLY A 109 5.51 -19.04 14.27
C GLY A 109 5.54 -18.32 12.93
N PHE A 110 4.45 -18.35 12.19
CA PHE A 110 4.27 -17.68 10.90
C PHE A 110 5.28 -18.11 9.82
N ARG A 111 5.71 -19.37 9.84
CA ARG A 111 6.54 -19.91 8.77
C ARG A 111 5.75 -19.98 7.47
N PRO A 112 6.39 -19.71 6.30
CA PRO A 112 5.75 -19.90 5.01
C PRO A 112 5.12 -21.29 4.89
N SER A 113 3.89 -21.34 4.43
CA SER A 113 3.10 -22.57 4.24
C SER A 113 2.74 -22.72 2.76
N PRO A 114 3.68 -23.19 1.92
CA PRO A 114 3.41 -23.43 0.51
C PRO A 114 2.42 -24.59 0.35
N GLY A 115 1.61 -24.54 -0.71
CA GLY A 115 0.60 -25.55 -0.97
C GLY A 115 -0.47 -25.08 -1.94
N THR A 116 -1.51 -25.90 -2.13
CA THR A 116 -2.64 -25.55 -2.98
C THR A 116 -3.71 -24.87 -2.15
N ILE A 117 -4.19 -23.71 -2.62
CA ILE A 117 -5.33 -23.02 -2.03
C ILE A 117 -6.59 -23.82 -2.38
N THR A 118 -7.22 -24.42 -1.38
CA THR A 118 -8.42 -25.25 -1.55
C THR A 118 -9.70 -24.42 -1.46
N ARG A 119 -9.65 -23.29 -0.75
CA ARG A 119 -10.77 -22.38 -0.58
C ARG A 119 -10.31 -20.94 -0.69
N TRP A 120 -11.05 -20.15 -1.47
CA TRP A 120 -10.81 -18.72 -1.65
C TRP A 120 -12.13 -17.96 -1.64
N GLU A 121 -12.52 -17.46 -0.48
CA GLU A 121 -13.71 -16.63 -0.31
C GLU A 121 -13.29 -15.31 0.31
N VAL A 122 -13.44 -14.24 -0.44
CA VAL A 122 -13.02 -12.89 -0.02
C VAL A 122 -14.20 -11.93 -0.16
N PRO A 123 -14.49 -11.10 0.84
CA PRO A 123 -15.54 -10.11 0.78
C PRO A 123 -15.29 -9.08 -0.33
N SER A 124 -16.37 -8.54 -0.87
CA SER A 124 -16.33 -7.44 -1.83
C SER A 124 -17.40 -6.40 -1.46
N GLY A 125 -17.22 -5.16 -1.89
CA GLY A 125 -18.20 -4.11 -1.66
C GLY A 125 -17.59 -2.71 -1.69
N PRO A 126 -18.40 -1.67 -1.50
CA PRO A 126 -17.92 -0.30 -1.48
C PRO A 126 -16.82 -0.10 -0.43
N GLY A 127 -15.70 0.53 -0.83
CA GLY A 127 -14.57 0.79 0.05
C GLY A 127 -13.70 -0.44 0.35
N VAL A 128 -13.91 -1.58 -0.33
CA VAL A 128 -13.06 -2.78 -0.22
C VAL A 128 -12.44 -3.07 -1.58
N ARG A 129 -11.12 -3.18 -1.62
CA ARG A 129 -10.32 -3.59 -2.78
C ARG A 129 -9.47 -4.78 -2.39
N ILE A 130 -9.43 -5.79 -3.24
CA ILE A 130 -8.56 -6.97 -3.08
C ILE A 130 -7.65 -7.06 -4.29
N ASP A 131 -6.34 -6.92 -4.07
CA ASP A 131 -5.33 -7.15 -5.09
C ASP A 131 -4.73 -8.54 -4.87
N THR A 132 -4.94 -9.44 -5.81
CA THR A 132 -4.47 -10.82 -5.71
C THR A 132 -4.12 -11.40 -7.08
N GLY A 133 -3.17 -12.32 -7.11
CA GLY A 133 -2.82 -13.13 -8.28
C GLY A 133 -3.24 -14.59 -8.12
N VAL A 134 -3.99 -14.94 -7.06
CA VAL A 134 -4.38 -16.33 -6.75
C VAL A 134 -5.90 -16.48 -6.58
N THR A 135 -6.36 -17.71 -6.69
CA THR A 135 -7.73 -18.14 -6.47
C THR A 135 -7.75 -19.57 -5.94
N ALA A 136 -8.91 -20.16 -5.68
CA ALA A 136 -9.01 -21.57 -5.38
C ALA A 136 -8.40 -22.41 -6.53
N GLY A 137 -7.60 -23.41 -6.18
CA GLY A 137 -6.80 -24.22 -7.11
C GLY A 137 -5.40 -23.68 -7.41
N SER A 138 -5.08 -22.44 -7.05
CA SER A 138 -3.72 -21.89 -7.22
C SER A 138 -2.72 -22.55 -6.27
N VAL A 139 -1.48 -22.72 -6.75
CA VAL A 139 -0.37 -23.27 -5.96
C VAL A 139 0.51 -22.13 -5.45
N VAL A 140 0.66 -22.01 -4.15
CA VAL A 140 1.63 -21.12 -3.51
C VAL A 140 2.98 -21.81 -3.50
N SER A 141 3.94 -21.22 -4.19
CA SER A 141 5.30 -21.77 -4.35
C SER A 141 6.16 -21.47 -3.11
N SER A 142 7.11 -22.38 -2.83
CA SER A 142 8.18 -22.13 -1.85
C SER A 142 9.34 -21.28 -2.37
N TYR A 143 9.34 -20.91 -3.65
CA TYR A 143 10.43 -20.16 -4.29
C TYR A 143 10.24 -18.65 -4.27
N TYR A 144 9.05 -18.16 -3.88
CA TYR A 144 8.70 -16.75 -3.84
C TYR A 144 8.18 -16.35 -2.47
N ASP A 145 7.98 -15.06 -2.30
CA ASP A 145 7.34 -14.49 -1.11
C ASP A 145 5.96 -15.13 -0.87
N PRO A 146 5.60 -15.46 0.39
CA PRO A 146 4.32 -16.10 0.69
C PRO A 146 3.11 -15.16 0.58
N MET A 147 3.26 -13.91 0.17
CA MET A 147 2.15 -12.97 0.01
C MET A 147 1.23 -13.40 -1.13
N ILE A 148 -0.04 -13.64 -0.81
CA ILE A 148 -1.06 -14.12 -1.76
C ILE A 148 -2.09 -13.06 -2.12
N ALA A 149 -2.26 -12.05 -1.26
CA ALA A 149 -3.15 -10.94 -1.53
C ALA A 149 -2.80 -9.70 -0.70
N LYS A 150 -3.39 -8.57 -1.11
CA LYS A 150 -3.51 -7.36 -0.31
C LYS A 150 -5.00 -7.05 -0.17
N VAL A 151 -5.42 -6.78 1.05
CA VAL A 151 -6.76 -6.26 1.37
C VAL A 151 -6.59 -4.79 1.65
N ILE A 152 -7.27 -3.94 0.89
CA ILE A 152 -7.24 -2.49 1.07
C ILE A 152 -8.65 -2.03 1.38
N CYS A 153 -8.82 -1.37 2.52
CA CYS A 153 -10.08 -0.75 2.89
C CYS A 153 -9.94 0.76 2.90
N TRP A 154 -11.02 1.43 2.52
CA TRP A 154 -11.14 2.87 2.55
C TRP A 154 -12.47 3.27 3.20
N ASP A 155 -12.44 4.34 4.01
CA ASP A 155 -13.64 4.98 4.50
C ASP A 155 -13.38 6.48 4.77
N GLN A 156 -14.44 7.22 5.16
CA GLN A 156 -14.36 8.66 5.40
C GLN A 156 -13.51 9.01 6.62
N THR A 157 -13.48 8.15 7.64
CA THR A 157 -12.70 8.34 8.87
C THR A 157 -11.79 7.16 9.13
N ARG A 158 -10.74 7.36 9.95
CA ARG A 158 -9.85 6.28 10.36
C ARG A 158 -10.60 5.17 11.10
N ASP A 159 -11.47 5.54 12.03
CA ASP A 159 -12.19 4.56 12.86
C ASP A 159 -13.13 3.71 12.01
N SER A 160 -13.92 4.32 11.11
CA SER A 160 -14.77 3.56 10.19
C SER A 160 -13.97 2.70 9.20
N CYS A 161 -12.76 3.16 8.81
CA CYS A 161 -11.87 2.35 7.98
C CYS A 161 -11.34 1.13 8.74
N ILE A 162 -10.99 1.26 10.02
CA ILE A 162 -10.60 0.15 10.89
C ILE A 162 -11.74 -0.87 11.02
N GLU A 163 -12.96 -0.41 11.34
CA GLU A 163 -14.14 -1.27 11.46
C GLU A 163 -14.40 -2.04 10.15
N ARG A 164 -14.29 -1.36 9.00
CA ARG A 164 -14.41 -1.98 7.68
C ARG A 164 -13.33 -3.04 7.44
N MET A 165 -12.07 -2.74 7.76
CA MET A 165 -10.96 -3.69 7.63
C MET A 165 -11.19 -4.93 8.51
N GLU A 166 -11.57 -4.74 9.77
CA GLU A 166 -11.88 -5.86 10.67
C GLU A 166 -13.01 -6.72 10.13
N ALA A 167 -14.11 -6.11 9.69
CA ALA A 167 -15.26 -6.85 9.11
C ALA A 167 -14.84 -7.61 7.86
N THR A 168 -14.03 -7.00 6.99
CA THR A 168 -13.51 -7.63 5.78
C THR A 168 -12.64 -8.84 6.11
N LEU A 169 -11.66 -8.68 7.00
CA LEU A 169 -10.77 -9.78 7.40
C LEU A 169 -11.54 -10.93 8.08
N ARG A 170 -12.52 -10.63 8.94
CA ARG A 170 -13.38 -11.65 9.59
C ARG A 170 -14.23 -12.41 8.57
N GLY A 171 -14.60 -11.78 7.47
CA GLY A 171 -15.38 -12.38 6.39
C GLY A 171 -14.57 -13.27 5.43
N MET A 172 -13.24 -13.21 5.48
CA MET A 172 -12.39 -14.02 4.60
C MET A 172 -12.37 -15.49 5.03
N ARG A 173 -12.33 -16.39 4.05
CA ARG A 173 -12.12 -17.83 4.23
C ARG A 173 -11.11 -18.29 3.17
N ILE A 174 -9.91 -18.61 3.63
CA ILE A 174 -8.79 -19.05 2.78
C ILE A 174 -8.23 -20.32 3.43
N GLU A 175 -8.17 -21.41 2.65
CA GLU A 175 -7.67 -22.73 3.09
C GLU A 175 -6.66 -23.25 2.07
#